data_5b0610d7abcb390c927ca6373adf7c58
#
_entry.id   5b0610d7abcb390c927ca6373adf7c58
#
_cell.length_a   1.000
_cell.length_b   1.000
_cell.length_c   1.000
_cell.angle_alpha   90.00
_cell.angle_beta   90.00
_cell.angle_gamma   90.00
#
_symmetry.space_group_name_H-M   'P 1'
#
loop_
_entity.id
_entity.type
_entity.pdbx_description
1 polymer ?
#
loop_
_entity_poly.entity_id
_entity_poly.type
_entity_poly.pdbx_seq_one_letter_code
_entity_poly.pdbx_strand_id
1 'polypeptide(L)'
;MSTPNVGDLAPEVALPDETGTVHRLADQRGRWTILYFYPKDDTPGCTIEACEFRDANETIHERGADVWGISPQGPGSKRKFREKFGLPFTLLADEGHEAADAYGSWVEKQNYGKTYMGTARRTFLVDPAGRIARTWPKVKPEGHAAEVIAALDERSEERRVGKEC
;
A
#
# COMPACT_ATOMS: atom_id res chain seq x y z
N MET A 1 9.27 2.71 16.77
CA MET A 1 8.04 1.91 16.69
C MET A 1 8.26 0.65 15.88
N SER A 2 7.68 -0.44 16.31
CA SER A 2 7.86 -1.71 15.63
C SER A 2 6.95 -1.82 14.41
N THR A 3 7.43 -2.53 13.39
CA THR A 3 6.63 -2.86 12.21
C THR A 3 5.59 -3.92 12.60
N PRO A 4 4.33 -3.76 12.21
CA PRO A 4 3.33 -4.79 12.48
C PRO A 4 3.66 -6.09 11.74
N ASN A 5 3.32 -7.21 12.37
CA ASN A 5 3.61 -8.55 11.86
C ASN A 5 2.33 -9.23 11.34
N VAL A 6 2.53 -10.29 10.58
CA VAL A 6 1.43 -11.14 10.13
C VAL A 6 0.64 -11.63 11.36
N GLY A 7 -0.67 -11.49 11.31
CA GLY A 7 -1.59 -11.84 12.40
C GLY A 7 -1.98 -10.68 13.29
N ASP A 8 -1.22 -9.59 13.30
CA ASP A 8 -1.55 -8.41 14.09
C ASP A 8 -2.73 -7.67 13.47
N LEU A 9 -3.50 -6.95 14.28
CA LEU A 9 -4.45 -5.97 13.76
C LEU A 9 -3.66 -4.90 13.04
N ALA A 10 -4.08 -4.58 11.82
CA ALA A 10 -3.46 -3.51 11.05
C ALA A 10 -3.75 -2.17 11.74
N PRO A 11 -2.72 -1.35 12.02
CA PRO A 11 -2.95 -0.02 12.57
C PRO A 11 -3.88 0.79 11.68
N GLU A 12 -4.74 1.62 12.28
CA GLU A 12 -5.68 2.45 11.52
C GLU A 12 -4.93 3.41 10.60
N VAL A 13 -5.49 3.58 9.42
CA VAL A 13 -5.06 4.59 8.44
C VAL A 13 -6.26 5.49 8.19
N ALA A 14 -6.11 6.78 8.37
CA ALA A 14 -7.14 7.77 8.09
C ALA A 14 -6.46 8.96 7.42
N LEU A 15 -6.44 8.96 6.09
CA LEU A 15 -5.67 9.92 5.30
C LEU A 15 -6.49 10.45 4.13
N PRO A 16 -6.23 11.70 3.71
CA PRO A 16 -6.93 12.28 2.57
C PRO A 16 -6.35 11.80 1.25
N ASP A 17 -7.23 11.69 0.25
CA ASP A 17 -6.82 11.48 -1.14
C ASP A 17 -6.58 12.84 -1.83
N GLU A 18 -6.44 12.84 -3.17
CA GLU A 18 -6.19 14.06 -3.96
C GLU A 18 -7.33 15.08 -3.92
N THR A 19 -8.51 14.67 -3.50
CA THR A 19 -9.69 15.56 -3.38
C THR A 19 -9.90 16.06 -1.95
N GLY A 20 -9.10 15.58 -0.99
CA GLY A 20 -9.28 15.87 0.42
C GLY A 20 -10.22 14.92 1.13
N THR A 21 -10.79 13.94 0.42
CA THR A 21 -11.67 12.93 1.03
C THR A 21 -10.84 11.99 1.88
N VAL A 22 -11.21 11.83 3.14
CA VAL A 22 -10.50 10.95 4.08
C VAL A 22 -10.96 9.51 3.89
N HIS A 23 -9.99 8.62 3.67
CA HIS A 23 -10.22 7.18 3.60
C HIS A 23 -9.75 6.54 4.90
N ARG A 24 -10.56 5.67 5.47
CA ARG A 24 -10.28 4.97 6.72
C ARG A 24 -10.14 3.48 6.49
N LEU A 25 -9.08 2.89 6.99
CA LEU A 25 -8.88 1.44 6.85
C LEU A 25 -10.01 0.67 7.55
N ALA A 26 -10.55 1.20 8.64
CA ALA A 26 -11.67 0.58 9.34
C ALA A 26 -12.90 0.38 8.45
N ASP A 27 -13.07 1.19 7.41
CA ASP A 27 -14.21 1.10 6.47
C ASP A 27 -13.99 0.03 5.40
N GLN A 28 -12.81 -0.58 5.35
CA GLN A 28 -12.46 -1.63 4.39
C GLN A 28 -12.80 -3.05 4.88
N ARG A 29 -13.42 -3.20 6.03
CA ARG A 29 -13.83 -4.52 6.53
C ARG A 29 -14.71 -5.23 5.50
N GLY A 30 -14.43 -6.52 5.26
CA GLY A 30 -15.11 -7.30 4.23
C GLY A 30 -14.37 -7.34 2.90
N ARG A 31 -13.34 -6.50 2.72
CA ARG A 31 -12.49 -6.49 1.53
C ARG A 31 -11.03 -6.55 1.94
N TRP A 32 -10.21 -7.06 1.05
CA TRP A 32 -8.75 -7.03 1.19
C TRP A 32 -8.25 -5.62 0.84
N THR A 33 -7.25 -5.13 1.55
CA THR A 33 -6.63 -3.84 1.24
C THR A 33 -5.13 -4.03 1.13
N ILE A 34 -4.57 -3.54 0.03
CA ILE A 34 -3.13 -3.56 -0.21
C ILE A 34 -2.62 -2.15 0.11
N LEU A 35 -1.86 -2.03 1.20
CA LEU A 35 -1.25 -0.77 1.60
C LEU A 35 0.20 -0.79 1.10
N TYR A 36 0.51 -0.01 0.07
CA TYR A 36 1.89 0.08 -0.34
C TYR A 36 2.46 1.47 -0.05
N PHE A 37 3.53 1.50 0.70
CA PHE A 37 4.25 2.71 1.05
C PHE A 37 5.36 2.94 0.04
N TYR A 38 5.49 4.17 -0.44
CA TYR A 38 6.52 4.54 -1.40
C TYR A 38 7.07 5.93 -1.07
N PRO A 39 8.33 6.22 -1.44
CA PRO A 39 8.99 7.45 -0.97
C PRO A 39 8.52 8.74 -1.62
N LYS A 40 8.21 8.75 -2.91
CA LYS A 40 7.90 10.03 -3.57
C LYS A 40 7.16 9.84 -4.89
N ASP A 41 6.08 10.62 -5.08
CA ASP A 41 5.32 10.65 -6.33
C ASP A 41 6.21 11.02 -7.52
N ASP A 42 5.94 10.38 -8.65
CA ASP A 42 6.57 10.69 -9.95
C ASP A 42 8.11 10.59 -9.95
N THR A 43 8.64 9.62 -9.20
CA THR A 43 10.03 9.21 -9.31
C THR A 43 10.10 7.90 -10.09
N PRO A 44 11.24 7.54 -10.71
CA PRO A 44 11.30 6.37 -11.60
C PRO A 44 10.80 5.07 -10.98
N GLY A 45 11.30 4.70 -9.79
CA GLY A 45 10.87 3.47 -9.14
C GLY A 45 9.41 3.49 -8.70
N CYS A 46 8.96 4.61 -8.15
CA CYS A 46 7.57 4.76 -7.70
C CYS A 46 6.60 4.76 -8.89
N THR A 47 7.02 5.32 -10.01
CA THR A 47 6.22 5.32 -11.25
C THR A 47 6.06 3.90 -11.79
N ILE A 48 7.14 3.12 -11.83
CA ILE A 48 7.10 1.71 -12.26
C ILE A 48 6.12 0.92 -11.39
N GLU A 49 6.24 1.05 -10.08
CA GLU A 49 5.36 0.35 -9.13
C GLU A 49 3.90 0.76 -9.33
N ALA A 50 3.63 2.06 -9.42
CA ALA A 50 2.28 2.57 -9.63
C ALA A 50 1.66 2.10 -10.95
N CYS A 51 2.43 2.13 -12.02
CA CYS A 51 1.95 1.69 -13.33
C CYS A 51 1.66 0.19 -13.37
N GLU A 52 2.45 -0.63 -12.67
CA GLU A 52 2.19 -2.06 -12.57
C GLU A 52 0.91 -2.33 -11.77
N PHE A 53 0.69 -1.62 -10.66
CA PHE A 53 -0.57 -1.71 -9.92
C PHE A 53 -1.76 -1.21 -10.75
N ARG A 54 -1.55 -0.14 -11.54
CA ARG A 54 -2.58 0.34 -12.46
C ARG A 54 -3.01 -0.76 -13.43
N ASP A 55 -2.04 -1.40 -14.05
CA ASP A 55 -2.31 -2.44 -15.05
C ASP A 55 -2.93 -3.70 -14.42
N ALA A 56 -2.62 -3.96 -13.16
CA ALA A 56 -3.15 -5.10 -12.40
C ALA A 56 -4.43 -4.76 -11.62
N ASN A 57 -4.87 -3.51 -11.60
CA ASN A 57 -5.96 -3.06 -10.73
C ASN A 57 -7.27 -3.82 -10.94
N GLU A 58 -7.64 -4.07 -12.18
CA GLU A 58 -8.88 -4.80 -12.49
C GLU A 58 -8.82 -6.22 -11.91
N THR A 59 -7.70 -6.91 -12.12
CA THR A 59 -7.48 -8.26 -11.60
C THR A 59 -7.55 -8.27 -10.06
N ILE A 60 -6.89 -7.31 -9.43
CA ILE A 60 -6.88 -7.17 -7.97
C ILE A 60 -8.29 -6.92 -7.45
N HIS A 61 -9.02 -6.01 -8.10
CA HIS A 61 -10.39 -5.67 -7.72
C HIS A 61 -11.33 -6.89 -7.84
N GLU A 62 -11.18 -7.68 -8.88
CA GLU A 62 -11.96 -8.92 -9.09
C GLU A 62 -11.74 -9.94 -7.97
N ARG A 63 -10.58 -9.89 -7.32
CA ARG A 63 -10.27 -10.75 -6.18
C ARG A 63 -10.73 -10.18 -4.84
N GLY A 64 -11.52 -9.11 -4.88
CA GLY A 64 -12.07 -8.48 -3.68
C GLY A 64 -11.10 -7.60 -2.92
N ALA A 65 -10.10 -7.04 -3.61
CA ALA A 65 -9.08 -6.22 -2.99
C ALA A 65 -9.01 -4.82 -3.60
N ASP A 66 -8.56 -3.86 -2.80
CA ASP A 66 -8.32 -2.48 -3.21
C ASP A 66 -6.86 -2.10 -2.94
N VAL A 67 -6.29 -1.26 -3.80
CA VAL A 67 -4.91 -0.78 -3.65
C VAL A 67 -4.93 0.64 -3.09
N TRP A 68 -4.16 0.86 -2.04
CA TRP A 68 -3.93 2.17 -1.44
C TRP A 68 -2.44 2.49 -1.50
N GLY A 69 -2.06 3.48 -2.30
CA GLY A 69 -0.69 3.96 -2.35
C GLY A 69 -0.50 5.12 -1.37
N ILE A 70 0.52 5.06 -0.52
CA ILE A 70 0.74 6.01 0.57
C ILE A 70 2.14 6.60 0.50
N SER A 71 2.23 7.92 0.43
CA SER A 71 3.51 8.63 0.46
C SER A 71 3.34 10.00 1.13
N PRO A 72 4.43 10.66 1.55
CA PRO A 72 4.31 11.89 2.35
C PRO A 72 3.96 13.16 1.56
N GLN A 73 3.90 13.11 0.23
CA GLN A 73 3.52 14.29 -0.54
C GLN A 73 2.02 14.57 -0.38
N GLY A 74 1.64 15.85 -0.56
CA GLY A 74 0.28 16.30 -0.33
C GLY A 74 -0.70 15.98 -1.45
N PRO A 75 -2.00 16.36 -1.27
CA PRO A 75 -3.05 16.06 -2.25
C PRO A 75 -2.78 16.60 -3.66
N GLY A 76 -2.18 17.77 -3.78
CA GLY A 76 -1.84 18.35 -5.09
C GLY A 76 -0.86 17.49 -5.88
N SER A 77 0.14 16.93 -5.21
CA SER A 77 1.10 16.00 -5.81
C SER A 77 0.39 14.70 -6.24
N LYS A 78 -0.49 14.19 -5.40
CA LYS A 78 -1.29 12.99 -5.69
C LYS A 78 -2.15 13.18 -6.93
N ARG A 79 -2.77 14.36 -7.07
CA ARG A 79 -3.58 14.68 -8.24
C ARG A 79 -2.75 14.65 -9.52
N LYS A 80 -1.59 15.30 -9.51
CA LYS A 80 -0.69 15.34 -10.67
C LYS A 80 -0.22 13.95 -11.05
N PHE A 81 0.18 13.15 -10.07
CA PHE A 81 0.65 11.79 -10.28
C PHE A 81 -0.47 10.92 -10.89
N ARG A 82 -1.66 10.99 -10.30
CA ARG A 82 -2.82 10.25 -10.78
C ARG A 82 -3.18 10.60 -12.23
N GLU A 83 -3.24 11.89 -12.54
CA GLU A 83 -3.58 12.37 -13.87
C GLU A 83 -2.52 12.00 -14.90
N LYS A 84 -1.25 12.14 -14.55
CA LYS A 84 -0.14 11.88 -15.47
C LYS A 84 -0.09 10.42 -15.92
N PHE A 85 -0.36 9.49 -15.04
CA PHE A 85 -0.25 8.05 -15.34
C PHE A 85 -1.59 7.32 -15.37
N GLY A 86 -2.70 8.01 -15.20
CA GLY A 86 -4.03 7.39 -15.23
C GLY A 86 -4.23 6.33 -14.15
N LEU A 87 -3.83 6.65 -12.90
CA LEU A 87 -3.90 5.68 -11.81
C LEU A 87 -5.34 5.53 -11.30
N PRO A 88 -5.93 4.32 -11.36
CA PRO A 88 -7.33 4.10 -11.00
C PRO A 88 -7.56 3.78 -9.53
N PHE A 89 -6.51 3.60 -8.75
CA PHE A 89 -6.61 3.23 -7.35
C PHE A 89 -6.40 4.44 -6.43
N THR A 90 -6.63 4.25 -5.13
CA THR A 90 -6.55 5.33 -4.16
C THR A 90 -5.11 5.71 -3.84
N LEU A 91 -4.82 7.02 -3.87
CA LEU A 91 -3.54 7.58 -3.44
C LEU A 91 -3.79 8.44 -2.22
N LEU A 92 -3.06 8.19 -1.13
CA LEU A 92 -3.25 8.87 0.14
C LEU A 92 -2.04 9.74 0.51
N ALA A 93 -2.33 10.93 1.00
CA ALA A 93 -1.32 11.91 1.41
C ALA A 93 -1.02 11.75 2.90
N ASP A 94 0.17 11.25 3.22
CA ASP A 94 0.65 11.02 4.59
C ASP A 94 1.65 12.11 4.98
N GLU A 95 1.22 13.37 4.88
CA GLU A 95 2.09 14.53 5.09
C GLU A 95 2.75 14.55 6.46
N GLY A 96 2.04 14.11 7.50
CA GLY A 96 2.59 14.01 8.85
C GLY A 96 3.29 12.70 9.14
N HIS A 97 3.48 11.84 8.15
CA HIS A 97 4.06 10.49 8.22
C HIS A 97 3.47 9.59 9.31
N GLU A 98 2.23 9.86 9.70
CA GLU A 98 1.53 9.11 10.75
C GLU A 98 1.36 7.63 10.39
N ALA A 99 0.91 7.36 9.16
CA ALA A 99 0.75 5.98 8.70
C ALA A 99 2.10 5.29 8.54
N ALA A 100 3.08 5.98 7.97
CA ALA A 100 4.42 5.43 7.82
C ALA A 100 5.02 5.07 9.18
N ASP A 101 4.85 5.92 10.19
CA ASP A 101 5.30 5.64 11.56
C ASP A 101 4.61 4.40 12.14
N ALA A 102 3.30 4.33 12.01
CA ALA A 102 2.50 3.22 12.57
C ALA A 102 2.89 1.86 11.95
N TYR A 103 3.34 1.88 10.70
CA TYR A 103 3.71 0.66 9.97
C TYR A 103 5.22 0.42 9.93
N GLY A 104 6.01 1.21 10.66
CA GLY A 104 7.46 1.07 10.69
C GLY A 104 8.14 1.42 9.38
N SER A 105 7.46 2.19 8.52
CA SER A 105 7.95 2.55 7.18
C SER A 105 8.60 3.93 7.13
N TRP A 106 8.58 4.69 8.23
CA TRP A 106 9.29 5.97 8.32
C TRP A 106 10.67 5.70 8.91
N VAL A 107 11.69 5.75 8.06
CA VAL A 107 13.01 5.25 8.41
C VAL A 107 14.12 6.24 8.06
N GLU A 108 15.28 6.04 8.69
CA GLU A 108 16.48 6.79 8.38
C GLU A 108 17.06 6.28 7.07
N LYS A 109 17.37 7.21 6.19
CA LYS A 109 17.97 6.94 4.87
C LYS A 109 19.27 7.74 4.72
N GLN A 110 20.18 7.22 3.91
CA GLN A 110 21.41 7.90 3.59
C GLN A 110 21.54 8.10 2.07
N ASN A 111 21.95 9.30 1.68
CA ASN A 111 22.17 9.62 0.27
C ASN A 111 23.30 10.64 0.17
N TYR A 112 24.34 10.30 -0.55
CA TYR A 112 25.53 11.16 -0.74
C TYR A 112 26.12 11.67 0.59
N GLY A 113 26.21 10.79 1.58
CA GLY A 113 26.76 11.12 2.89
C GLY A 113 25.83 11.92 3.80
N LYS A 114 24.61 12.20 3.36
CA LYS A 114 23.59 12.89 4.17
C LYS A 114 22.60 11.89 4.70
N THR A 115 22.20 12.09 5.96
CA THR A 115 21.18 11.29 6.63
C THR A 115 19.88 12.07 6.65
N TYR A 116 18.78 11.42 6.28
CA TYR A 116 17.44 12.02 6.33
C TYR A 116 16.40 10.97 6.64
N MET A 117 15.23 11.40 7.09
CA MET A 117 14.10 10.50 7.32
C MET A 117 13.22 10.44 6.07
N GLY A 118 12.71 9.26 5.75
CA GLY A 118 11.84 9.08 4.61
C GLY A 118 11.06 7.79 4.66
N THR A 119 10.11 7.64 3.73
CA THR A 119 9.27 6.45 3.65
C THR A 119 10.04 5.32 2.94
N ALA A 120 10.11 4.16 3.59
CA ALA A 120 10.65 2.95 2.98
C ALA A 120 9.61 2.32 2.06
N ARG A 121 10.06 1.69 0.98
CA ARG A 121 9.19 0.97 0.06
C ARG A 121 8.80 -0.37 0.68
N ARG A 122 7.60 -0.43 1.24
CA ARG A 122 7.06 -1.62 1.92
C ARG A 122 5.60 -1.80 1.58
N THR A 123 5.13 -3.03 1.59
CA THR A 123 3.73 -3.35 1.30
C THR A 123 3.17 -4.26 2.38
N PHE A 124 1.91 -4.03 2.72
CA PHE A 124 1.17 -4.82 3.70
C PHE A 124 -0.15 -5.24 3.08
N LEU A 125 -0.46 -6.53 3.16
CA LEU A 125 -1.75 -7.05 2.73
C LEU A 125 -2.63 -7.19 3.97
N VAL A 126 -3.74 -6.47 4.00
CA VAL A 126 -4.71 -6.49 5.11
C VAL A 126 -5.91 -7.30 4.69
N ASP A 127 -6.30 -8.28 5.51
CA ASP A 127 -7.43 -9.17 5.21
C ASP A 127 -8.78 -8.49 5.53
N PRO A 128 -9.90 -9.11 5.14
CA PRO A 128 -11.23 -8.54 5.41
C PRO A 128 -11.58 -8.35 6.89
N ALA A 129 -10.90 -9.04 7.79
CA ALA A 129 -11.07 -8.87 9.24
C ALA A 129 -10.21 -7.74 9.80
N GLY A 130 -9.36 -7.13 8.98
CA GLY A 130 -8.49 -6.04 9.40
C GLY A 130 -7.15 -6.47 9.99
N ARG A 131 -6.75 -7.71 9.74
CA ARG A 131 -5.45 -8.22 10.21
C ARG A 131 -4.45 -8.28 9.08
N ILE A 132 -3.18 -8.15 9.41
CA ILE A 132 -2.09 -8.27 8.45
C ILE A 132 -1.99 -9.74 8.01
N ALA A 133 -2.18 -9.99 6.71
CA ALA A 133 -2.08 -11.33 6.13
C ALA A 133 -0.70 -11.60 5.54
N ARG A 134 -0.02 -10.57 5.06
CA ARG A 134 1.32 -10.70 4.51
C ARG A 134 2.04 -9.35 4.53
N THR A 135 3.37 -9.39 4.64
CA THR A 135 4.21 -8.19 4.60
C THR A 135 5.33 -8.36 3.59
N TRP A 136 5.70 -7.26 2.94
CA TRP A 136 6.87 -7.19 2.05
C TRP A 136 7.74 -6.06 2.57
N PRO A 137 8.72 -6.36 3.44
CA PRO A 137 9.57 -5.32 4.06
C PRO A 137 10.57 -4.68 3.11
N LYS A 138 10.84 -5.34 1.99
CA LYS A 138 11.68 -4.82 0.90
C LYS A 138 10.98 -5.10 -0.40
N VAL A 139 10.69 -4.04 -1.15
CA VAL A 139 9.94 -4.14 -2.40
C VAL A 139 10.83 -3.69 -3.57
N LYS A 140 10.91 -4.53 -4.58
CA LYS A 140 11.40 -4.15 -5.90
C LYS A 140 10.21 -3.63 -6.71
N PRO A 141 10.27 -2.43 -7.29
CA PRO A 141 9.15 -1.91 -8.07
C PRO A 141 8.69 -2.85 -9.18
N GLU A 142 9.65 -3.45 -9.90
CA GLU A 142 9.36 -4.36 -11.00
C GLU A 142 8.89 -5.71 -10.46
N GLY A 143 7.72 -6.18 -10.92
CA GLY A 143 7.18 -7.48 -10.57
C GLY A 143 6.42 -7.55 -9.26
N HIS A 144 6.34 -6.46 -8.50
CA HIS A 144 5.70 -6.48 -7.19
C HIS A 144 4.18 -6.69 -7.27
N ALA A 145 3.50 -6.07 -8.23
CA ALA A 145 2.06 -6.28 -8.39
C ALA A 145 1.72 -7.76 -8.61
N ALA A 146 2.54 -8.47 -9.38
CA ALA A 146 2.36 -9.91 -9.60
C ALA A 146 2.54 -10.71 -8.30
N GLU A 147 3.50 -10.32 -7.45
CA GLU A 147 3.69 -10.94 -6.13
C GLU A 147 2.45 -10.79 -5.25
N VAL A 148 1.84 -9.61 -5.28
CA VAL A 148 0.64 -9.32 -4.50
C VAL A 148 -0.54 -10.15 -4.98
N ILE A 149 -0.73 -10.27 -6.30
CA ILE A 149 -1.78 -11.10 -6.88
C ILE A 149 -1.59 -12.56 -6.47
N ALA A 150 -0.36 -13.07 -6.52
CA ALA A 150 -0.06 -14.43 -6.09
C ALA A 150 -0.42 -14.66 -4.63
N ALA A 151 -0.15 -13.68 -3.76
CA ALA A 151 -0.51 -13.75 -2.34
C ALA A 151 -2.03 -13.78 -2.13
N LEU A 152 -2.78 -13.00 -2.91
CA LEU A 152 -4.25 -13.01 -2.86
C LEU A 152 -4.79 -14.37 -3.29
N ASP A 153 -4.24 -14.96 -4.34
CA ASP A 153 -4.67 -16.27 -4.85
C ASP A 153 -4.40 -17.38 -3.83
N GLU A 154 -3.25 -17.37 -3.16
CA GLU A 154 -2.93 -18.32 -2.10
C GLU A 154 -3.97 -18.26 -0.96
N ARG A 155 -4.34 -17.06 -0.56
CA ARG A 155 -5.31 -16.86 0.53
C ARG A 155 -6.70 -17.35 0.14
N SER A 156 -7.10 -17.17 -1.13
CA SER A 156 -8.36 -17.69 -1.65
C SER A 156 -8.41 -19.21 -1.61
N GLU A 157 -7.31 -19.86 -1.98
CA GLU A 157 -7.20 -21.32 -1.94
C GLU A 157 -7.26 -21.86 -0.52
N GLU A 158 -6.58 -21.23 0.42
CA GLU A 158 -6.62 -21.61 1.84
C GLU A 158 -8.04 -21.52 2.39
N ARG A 159 -8.78 -20.47 2.03
CA ARG A 159 -10.19 -20.32 2.42
C ARG A 159 -11.06 -21.42 1.86
N ARG A 160 -10.84 -21.79 0.60
CA ARG A 160 -11.61 -22.82 -0.09
C ARG A 160 -11.38 -24.18 0.57
N VAL A 161 -10.14 -24.52 0.84
CA VAL A 161 -9.79 -25.77 1.54
C VAL A 161 -10.36 -25.80 2.95
N GLY A 162 -10.31 -24.70 3.67
CA GLY A 162 -10.88 -24.58 5.00
C GLY A 162 -12.41 -24.77 5.01
N LYS A 163 -13.10 -24.38 3.96
CA LYS A 163 -14.55 -24.56 3.83
C LYS A 163 -14.95 -25.98 3.51
N GLU A 164 -14.11 -26.71 2.82
CA GLU A 164 -14.36 -28.10 2.43
C GLU A 164 -14.09 -29.09 3.55
N CYS A 165 -13.40 -28.65 4.56
CA CYS A 165 -13.13 -29.44 5.75
C CYS A 165 -14.19 -29.21 6.81
#